data_2ae58e9304c37d0a3eaa5a127c83493f
#
_entry.id   2ae58e9304c37d0a3eaa5a127c83493f
#
_cell.length_a   1.000
_cell.length_b   1.000
_cell.length_c   1.000
_cell.angle_alpha   90.00
_cell.angle_beta   90.00
_cell.angle_gamma   90.00
#
_symmetry.space_group_name_H-M   'P 1'
#
loop_
_entity.id
_entity.type
_entity.pdbx_description
1 polymer ?
#
loop_
_entity_poly.entity_id
_entity_poly.type
_entity_poly.pdbx_seq_one_letter_code
_entity_poly.pdbx_strand_id
1 'polypeptide(L)'
;MYAIIPQQIPQGMRAEVNEKILFAIDSGKDLIPAESIYNCYTGIGGLHNLKQSDFANYHEYAEAKKESEMGQFFTPHEVCRDMADMLSPTSSEMILDMCCGMGNFFNHLPNLHNAYGFDIDGKAVSVARYLYPEAHIEKCDIRQYYPEQRFDVIIGNPPFNLKFDYKLSQEYYMDKAYDVLNPAGILMVIVPCSFMQSGFWEKTRIAGINGRFSFVGQTKLGPSAFAAVGVHDFNTKIMVFLRKSGHIKMQAYNAEEFITADELKKRIGEARAMKHRLRFDLMRETNRINKEELELFEYKLAKYMYELKVHAKLNRYIGKTEALV
;
A
#
# COMPACT_ATOMS: atom_id res chain seq x y z
N MET A 1 -11.86 29.75 2.92
CA MET A 1 -11.72 28.30 3.14
C MET A 1 -12.20 27.63 1.86
N TYR A 2 -11.29 27.06 1.09
CA TYR A 2 -11.58 26.58 -0.27
C TYR A 2 -11.94 25.10 -0.24
N ALA A 3 -13.22 24.78 -0.15
CA ALA A 3 -13.73 23.43 -0.41
C ALA A 3 -13.75 23.19 -1.94
N ILE A 4 -12.59 23.16 -2.58
CA ILE A 4 -12.46 22.90 -3.99
C ILE A 4 -11.86 21.52 -4.14
N ILE A 5 -12.59 20.60 -4.78
CA ILE A 5 -12.04 19.29 -5.13
C ILE A 5 -10.93 19.45 -6.19
N PRO A 6 -9.84 18.67 -6.17
CA PRO A 6 -8.70 18.82 -7.09
C PRO A 6 -9.08 18.92 -8.58
N GLN A 7 -10.05 18.13 -9.00
CA GLN A 7 -10.57 18.15 -10.38
C GLN A 7 -11.27 19.47 -10.77
N GLN A 8 -11.66 20.30 -9.82
CA GLN A 8 -12.27 21.63 -10.06
C GLN A 8 -11.22 22.72 -10.15
N ILE A 9 -9.97 22.46 -9.77
CA ILE A 9 -8.88 23.42 -9.91
C ILE A 9 -8.44 23.41 -11.38
N PRO A 10 -8.58 24.55 -12.10
CA PRO A 10 -8.08 24.64 -13.47
C PRO A 10 -6.61 24.24 -13.54
N GLN A 11 -6.23 23.50 -14.57
CA GLN A 11 -4.87 22.97 -14.71
C GLN A 11 -3.79 24.08 -14.61
N GLY A 12 -4.05 25.26 -15.16
CA GLY A 12 -3.12 26.40 -15.09
C GLY A 12 -2.94 26.98 -13.68
N MET A 13 -3.81 26.65 -12.72
CA MET A 13 -3.72 27.12 -11.34
C MET A 13 -3.14 26.07 -10.38
N ARG A 14 -3.02 24.82 -10.80
CA ARG A 14 -2.59 23.72 -9.92
C ARG A 14 -1.20 23.93 -9.33
N ALA A 15 -0.24 24.40 -10.14
CA ALA A 15 1.12 24.69 -9.69
C ALA A 15 1.12 25.75 -8.58
N GLU A 16 0.41 26.85 -8.78
CA GLU A 16 0.30 27.95 -7.80
C GLU A 16 -0.36 27.47 -6.50
N VAL A 17 -1.42 26.67 -6.60
CA VAL A 17 -2.12 26.11 -5.42
C VAL A 17 -1.21 25.18 -4.65
N ASN A 18 -0.48 24.28 -5.33
CA ASN A 18 0.51 23.41 -4.70
C ASN A 18 1.58 24.19 -3.96
N GLU A 19 2.13 25.25 -4.58
CA GLU A 19 3.17 26.09 -3.96
C GLU A 19 2.64 26.85 -2.75
N LYS A 20 1.42 27.35 -2.78
CA LYS A 20 0.79 27.99 -1.62
C LYS A 20 0.61 27.02 -0.44
N ILE A 21 0.21 25.77 -0.72
CA ILE A 21 0.09 24.74 0.31
C ILE A 21 1.47 24.43 0.91
N LEU A 22 2.47 24.19 0.07
CA LEU A 22 3.84 23.91 0.51
C LEU A 22 4.42 25.05 1.33
N PHE A 23 4.25 26.29 0.87
CA PHE A 23 4.70 27.47 1.59
C PHE A 23 4.04 27.61 2.98
N ALA A 24 2.76 27.33 3.07
CA ALA A 24 2.04 27.38 4.34
C ALA A 24 2.50 26.26 5.30
N ILE A 25 2.74 25.04 4.78
CA ILE A 25 3.33 23.93 5.54
C ILE A 25 4.73 24.30 6.06
N ASP A 26 5.60 24.78 5.18
CA ASP A 26 6.98 25.08 5.53
C ASP A 26 7.09 26.30 6.50
N SER A 27 6.20 27.28 6.38
CA SER A 27 6.20 28.45 7.24
C SER A 27 5.72 28.16 8.65
N GLY A 28 4.90 27.13 8.83
CA GLY A 28 4.29 26.77 10.11
C GLY A 28 3.39 27.85 10.73
N LYS A 29 3.11 28.93 9.96
CA LYS A 29 2.35 30.09 10.48
C LYS A 29 0.84 29.85 10.55
N ASP A 30 0.33 29.07 9.60
CA ASP A 30 -1.10 28.79 9.50
C ASP A 30 -1.32 27.28 9.43
N LEU A 31 -2.22 26.78 10.29
CA LEU A 31 -2.67 25.39 10.21
C LEU A 31 -3.62 25.26 9.01
N ILE A 32 -3.22 24.44 8.05
CA ILE A 32 -4.08 24.09 6.92
C ILE A 32 -4.90 22.87 7.30
N PRO A 33 -6.24 22.92 7.21
CA PRO A 33 -7.06 21.75 7.43
C PRO A 33 -6.69 20.62 6.44
N ALA A 34 -6.57 19.41 6.94
CA ALA A 34 -6.23 18.23 6.11
C ALA A 34 -7.17 18.09 4.89
N GLU A 35 -8.47 18.33 5.09
CA GLU A 35 -9.47 18.31 4.02
C GLU A 35 -9.14 19.31 2.89
N SER A 36 -8.64 20.50 3.22
CA SER A 36 -8.22 21.48 2.22
C SER A 36 -7.02 20.99 1.41
N ILE A 37 -6.09 20.28 2.05
CA ILE A 37 -4.93 19.68 1.36
C ILE A 37 -5.41 18.55 0.45
N TYR A 38 -6.25 17.64 0.95
CA TYR A 38 -6.81 16.54 0.15
C TYR A 38 -7.54 17.01 -1.10
N ASN A 39 -8.24 18.14 -0.99
CA ASN A 39 -9.02 18.69 -2.08
C ASN A 39 -8.21 19.54 -3.07
N CYS A 40 -7.05 20.04 -2.68
CA CYS A 40 -6.33 21.07 -3.44
C CYS A 40 -4.92 20.68 -3.88
N TYR A 41 -4.21 19.83 -3.12
CA TYR A 41 -2.86 19.43 -3.49
C TYR A 41 -2.89 18.32 -4.55
N THR A 42 -2.31 18.60 -5.71
CA THR A 42 -2.37 17.68 -6.87
C THR A 42 -1.01 17.05 -7.21
N GLY A 43 0.07 17.46 -6.55
CA GLY A 43 1.42 17.01 -6.91
C GLY A 43 1.82 17.45 -8.31
N ILE A 44 2.65 16.65 -8.97
CA ILE A 44 3.13 16.93 -10.33
C ILE A 44 2.25 16.34 -11.42
N GLY A 45 1.28 15.51 -11.09
CA GLY A 45 0.35 14.90 -12.04
C GLY A 45 -0.44 15.98 -12.81
N GLY A 46 -0.41 15.90 -14.13
CA GLY A 46 -1.03 16.89 -15.02
C GLY A 46 -0.27 18.22 -15.14
N LEU A 47 0.91 18.39 -14.54
CA LEU A 47 1.73 19.61 -14.58
C LEU A 47 2.90 19.52 -15.55
N HIS A 48 2.72 18.84 -16.67
CA HIS A 48 3.69 18.86 -17.74
C HIS A 48 3.47 20.08 -18.64
N ASN A 49 4.50 20.84 -18.96
CA ASN A 49 4.42 21.99 -19.88
C ASN A 49 4.57 21.57 -21.36
N LEU A 50 4.39 20.30 -21.68
CA LEU A 50 4.55 19.75 -23.01
C LEU A 50 3.33 20.01 -23.87
N LYS A 51 3.54 20.37 -25.15
CA LYS A 51 2.48 20.50 -26.15
C LYS A 51 2.58 19.34 -27.12
N GLN A 52 1.45 18.73 -27.45
CA GLN A 52 1.43 17.60 -28.41
C GLN A 52 1.98 17.99 -29.78
N SER A 53 1.84 19.27 -30.17
CA SER A 53 2.39 19.81 -31.43
C SER A 53 3.93 19.74 -31.52
N ASP A 54 4.62 19.60 -30.40
CA ASP A 54 6.09 19.62 -30.34
C ASP A 54 6.69 18.20 -30.56
N PHE A 55 5.82 17.20 -30.80
CA PHE A 55 6.19 15.81 -30.99
C PHE A 55 5.75 15.28 -32.34
N ALA A 56 6.51 14.33 -32.90
CA ALA A 56 6.22 13.73 -34.20
C ALA A 56 4.91 12.93 -34.22
N ASN A 57 4.49 12.37 -33.10
CA ASN A 57 3.26 11.63 -32.96
C ASN A 57 2.76 11.62 -31.50
N TYR A 58 1.50 11.18 -31.31
CA TYR A 58 0.87 11.10 -29.99
C TYR A 58 1.63 10.16 -29.03
N HIS A 59 2.27 9.11 -29.52
CA HIS A 59 2.97 8.14 -28.66
C HIS A 59 4.20 8.79 -28.00
N GLU A 60 5.00 9.52 -28.77
CA GLU A 60 6.16 10.25 -28.23
C GLU A 60 5.72 11.32 -27.22
N TYR A 61 4.66 12.06 -27.51
CA TYR A 61 4.07 13.00 -26.56
C TYR A 61 3.63 12.32 -25.27
N ALA A 62 2.91 11.20 -25.37
CA ALA A 62 2.40 10.45 -24.22
C ALA A 62 3.53 9.86 -23.34
N GLU A 63 4.61 9.38 -23.96
CA GLU A 63 5.79 8.91 -23.22
C GLU A 63 6.51 10.06 -22.50
N ALA A 64 6.79 11.17 -23.19
CA ALA A 64 7.41 12.34 -22.59
C ALA A 64 6.55 12.95 -21.46
N LYS A 65 5.24 13.01 -21.65
CA LYS A 65 4.28 13.42 -20.63
C LYS A 65 4.40 12.52 -19.39
N LYS A 66 4.35 11.23 -19.56
CA LYS A 66 4.43 10.25 -18.48
C LYS A 66 5.75 10.35 -17.71
N GLU A 67 6.86 10.54 -18.43
CA GLU A 67 8.17 10.76 -17.81
C GLU A 67 8.22 12.07 -17.01
N SER A 68 7.70 13.17 -17.57
CA SER A 68 7.63 14.46 -16.89
C SER A 68 6.80 14.43 -15.61
N GLU A 69 5.71 13.69 -15.61
CA GLU A 69 4.82 13.52 -14.47
C GLU A 69 5.30 12.40 -13.52
N MET A 70 6.37 11.69 -13.85
CA MET A 70 6.85 10.49 -13.13
C MET A 70 5.75 9.46 -12.86
N GLY A 71 4.69 9.45 -13.67
CA GLY A 71 3.52 8.61 -13.48
C GLY A 71 2.76 8.89 -12.18
N GLN A 72 2.96 10.07 -11.58
CA GLN A 72 2.34 10.42 -10.29
C GLN A 72 0.87 10.76 -10.45
N PHE A 73 0.02 9.95 -9.84
CA PHE A 73 -1.40 10.22 -9.63
C PHE A 73 -1.77 9.72 -8.23
N PHE A 74 -2.16 10.63 -7.35
CA PHE A 74 -2.55 10.28 -6.00
C PHE A 74 -3.83 9.43 -6.02
N THR A 75 -3.81 8.34 -5.26
CA THR A 75 -4.97 7.45 -5.15
C THR A 75 -6.12 8.17 -4.45
N PRO A 76 -7.32 8.25 -5.04
CA PRO A 76 -8.47 8.86 -4.39
C PRO A 76 -8.79 8.21 -3.04
N HIS A 77 -9.22 9.02 -2.07
CA HIS A 77 -9.51 8.55 -0.70
C HIS A 77 -10.54 7.42 -0.65
N GLU A 78 -11.54 7.43 -1.53
CA GLU A 78 -12.53 6.36 -1.62
C GLU A 78 -11.88 5.03 -2.00
N VAL A 79 -10.96 5.03 -2.97
CA VAL A 79 -10.21 3.83 -3.38
C VAL A 79 -9.30 3.37 -2.24
N CYS A 80 -8.63 4.30 -1.55
CA CYS A 80 -7.79 3.97 -0.40
C CYS A 80 -8.60 3.32 0.73
N ARG A 81 -9.77 3.88 1.04
CA ARG A 81 -10.70 3.34 2.04
C ARG A 81 -11.15 1.92 1.67
N ASP A 82 -11.62 1.75 0.44
CA ASP A 82 -12.13 0.45 -0.01
C ASP A 82 -11.03 -0.63 0.00
N MET A 83 -9.79 -0.26 -0.35
CA MET A 83 -8.64 -1.15 -0.24
C MET A 83 -8.29 -1.48 1.21
N ALA A 84 -8.29 -0.49 2.10
CA ALA A 84 -8.06 -0.70 3.52
C ALA A 84 -9.16 -1.56 4.15
N ASP A 85 -10.41 -1.37 3.78
CA ASP A 85 -11.55 -2.17 4.25
C ASP A 85 -11.47 -3.63 3.78
N MET A 86 -11.07 -3.87 2.52
CA MET A 86 -10.83 -5.23 2.01
C MET A 86 -9.65 -5.88 2.73
N LEU A 87 -8.57 -5.14 2.92
CA LEU A 87 -7.37 -5.61 3.57
C LEU A 87 -7.60 -5.88 5.06
N SER A 88 -8.43 -5.08 5.74
CA SER A 88 -8.72 -5.14 7.19
C SER A 88 -7.44 -5.26 8.03
N PRO A 89 -6.51 -4.32 7.94
CA PRO A 89 -5.24 -4.41 8.66
C PRO A 89 -5.45 -4.28 10.17
N THR A 90 -4.59 -4.92 10.96
CA THR A 90 -4.61 -4.80 12.43
C THR A 90 -3.69 -3.70 12.91
N SER A 91 -3.94 -3.14 14.09
CA SER A 91 -3.09 -2.10 14.70
C SER A 91 -1.66 -2.57 15.03
N SER A 92 -1.43 -3.87 15.09
CA SER A 92 -0.11 -4.46 15.38
C SER A 92 0.71 -4.77 14.12
N GLU A 93 0.13 -4.69 12.93
CA GLU A 93 0.84 -4.96 11.69
C GLU A 93 1.68 -3.76 11.27
N MET A 94 2.90 -4.05 10.81
CA MET A 94 3.76 -3.06 10.16
C MET A 94 3.37 -2.97 8.68
N ILE A 95 2.95 -1.78 8.27
CA ILE A 95 2.39 -1.52 6.95
C ILE A 95 3.29 -0.55 6.19
N LEU A 96 3.62 -0.87 4.95
CA LEU A 96 4.42 -0.03 4.08
C LEU A 96 3.63 0.39 2.84
N ASP A 97 3.66 1.69 2.53
CA ASP A 97 3.27 2.23 1.23
C ASP A 97 4.53 2.68 0.47
N MET A 98 4.89 1.93 -0.54
CA MET A 98 6.00 2.29 -1.44
C MET A 98 5.47 3.18 -2.56
N CYS A 99 6.07 4.34 -2.78
CA CYS A 99 5.57 5.41 -3.65
C CYS A 99 4.29 6.05 -3.08
N CYS A 100 4.33 6.43 -1.79
CA CYS A 100 3.17 6.86 -1.01
C CYS A 100 2.57 8.20 -1.43
N GLY A 101 3.26 8.99 -2.25
CA GLY A 101 2.83 10.34 -2.62
C GLY A 101 2.58 11.21 -1.40
N MET A 102 1.40 11.82 -1.31
CA MET A 102 0.98 12.59 -0.13
C MET A 102 0.37 11.73 0.99
N GLY A 103 0.41 10.39 0.87
CA GLY A 103 0.07 9.47 1.96
C GLY A 103 -1.42 9.14 2.09
N ASN A 104 -2.21 9.17 1.03
CA ASN A 104 -3.66 8.98 1.12
C ASN A 104 -4.09 7.66 1.74
N PHE A 105 -3.29 6.59 1.65
CA PHE A 105 -3.57 5.33 2.33
C PHE A 105 -3.49 5.45 3.86
N PHE A 106 -2.61 6.30 4.39
CA PHE A 106 -2.41 6.43 5.84
C PHE A 106 -3.67 6.89 6.57
N ASN A 107 -4.53 7.67 5.91
CA ASN A 107 -5.81 8.11 6.49
C ASN A 107 -6.77 6.96 6.86
N HIS A 108 -6.51 5.77 6.34
CA HIS A 108 -7.36 4.59 6.49
C HIS A 108 -6.67 3.44 7.24
N LEU A 109 -5.48 3.67 7.79
CA LEU A 109 -4.75 2.66 8.55
C LEU A 109 -5.08 2.75 10.05
N PRO A 110 -5.14 1.61 10.76
CA PRO A 110 -5.59 1.57 12.16
C PRO A 110 -4.57 2.12 13.16
N ASN A 111 -3.28 2.22 12.78
CA ASN A 111 -2.20 2.67 13.64
C ASN A 111 -1.08 3.30 12.81
N LEU A 112 -0.93 4.61 12.91
CA LEU A 112 0.08 5.36 12.15
C LEU A 112 1.50 5.15 12.69
N HIS A 113 1.70 4.81 13.95
CA HIS A 113 3.02 4.48 14.48
C HIS A 113 3.64 3.22 13.84
N ASN A 114 2.82 2.35 13.26
CA ASN A 114 3.23 1.17 12.51
C ASN A 114 3.09 1.35 10.99
N ALA A 115 2.86 2.59 10.54
CA ALA A 115 2.72 2.94 9.13
C ALA A 115 4.01 3.58 8.62
N TYR A 116 4.52 3.04 7.52
CA TYR A 116 5.75 3.46 6.85
C TYR A 116 5.45 3.82 5.41
N GLY A 117 6.15 4.80 4.89
CA GLY A 117 6.05 5.13 3.49
C GLY A 117 7.23 5.91 2.98
N PHE A 118 7.42 5.84 1.68
CA PHE A 118 8.40 6.69 1.01
C PHE A 118 7.94 7.06 -0.40
N ASP A 119 8.45 8.18 -0.86
CA ASP A 119 8.27 8.66 -2.22
C ASP A 119 9.53 9.37 -2.71
N ILE A 120 9.75 9.37 -4.02
CA ILE A 120 10.85 10.10 -4.65
C ILE A 120 10.57 11.60 -4.67
N ASP A 121 9.30 12.00 -4.72
CA ASP A 121 8.87 13.40 -4.69
C ASP A 121 8.92 13.98 -3.28
N GLY A 122 9.98 14.75 -3.00
CA GLY A 122 10.16 15.39 -1.70
C GLY A 122 9.04 16.37 -1.32
N LYS A 123 8.36 17.00 -2.29
CA LYS A 123 7.22 17.89 -2.03
C LYS A 123 6.02 17.10 -1.54
N ALA A 124 5.71 15.98 -2.18
CA ALA A 124 4.65 15.09 -1.73
C ALA A 124 4.96 14.52 -0.33
N VAL A 125 6.22 14.14 -0.07
CA VAL A 125 6.68 13.69 1.25
C VAL A 125 6.50 14.77 2.32
N SER A 126 6.78 16.05 2.02
CA SER A 126 6.55 17.15 2.97
C SER A 126 5.07 17.27 3.33
N VAL A 127 4.19 17.17 2.34
CA VAL A 127 2.74 17.16 2.56
C VAL A 127 2.30 15.94 3.39
N ALA A 128 2.80 14.75 3.05
CA ALA A 128 2.49 13.52 3.77
C ALA A 128 2.91 13.59 5.26
N ARG A 129 4.10 14.11 5.55
CA ARG A 129 4.58 14.31 6.93
C ARG A 129 3.75 15.32 7.72
N TYR A 130 3.26 16.35 7.05
CA TYR A 130 2.36 17.32 7.67
C TYR A 130 0.99 16.69 8.02
N LEU A 131 0.45 15.88 7.11
CA LEU A 131 -0.84 15.22 7.29
C LEU A 131 -0.78 14.07 8.32
N TYR A 132 0.33 13.34 8.35
CA TYR A 132 0.49 12.10 9.14
C TYR A 132 1.79 12.13 9.96
N PRO A 133 1.92 13.04 10.95
CA PRO A 133 3.16 13.22 11.70
C PRO A 133 3.58 12.00 12.53
N GLU A 134 2.66 11.09 12.81
CA GLU A 134 2.91 9.86 13.57
C GLU A 134 3.45 8.72 12.66
N ALA A 135 3.32 8.84 11.34
CA ALA A 135 3.80 7.84 10.40
C ALA A 135 5.30 8.05 10.07
N HIS A 136 5.96 6.95 9.73
CA HIS A 136 7.37 6.97 9.34
C HIS A 136 7.48 7.20 7.82
N ILE A 137 7.58 8.46 7.42
CA ILE A 137 7.57 8.84 6.00
C ILE A 137 8.92 9.44 5.61
N GLU A 138 9.53 8.96 4.53
CA GLU A 138 10.82 9.45 4.05
C GLU A 138 10.85 9.72 2.55
N LYS A 139 11.73 10.66 2.15
CA LYS A 139 12.06 10.85 0.73
C LYS A 139 13.09 9.79 0.35
N CYS A 140 12.70 8.87 -0.52
CA CYS A 140 13.57 7.80 -0.97
C CYS A 140 13.21 7.33 -2.38
N ASP A 141 14.22 6.98 -3.17
CA ASP A 141 14.04 6.25 -4.41
C ASP A 141 13.85 4.75 -4.08
N ILE A 142 12.84 4.10 -4.65
CA ILE A 142 12.57 2.68 -4.45
C ILE A 142 13.80 1.79 -4.72
N ARG A 143 14.70 2.22 -5.60
CA ARG A 143 15.94 1.50 -5.92
C ARG A 143 16.95 1.52 -4.78
N GLN A 144 16.85 2.54 -3.90
CA GLN A 144 17.75 2.78 -2.78
C GLN A 144 17.13 2.44 -1.43
N TYR A 145 15.87 1.97 -1.41
CA TYR A 145 15.19 1.62 -0.18
C TYR A 145 15.59 0.23 0.31
N TYR A 146 16.31 0.19 1.43
CA TYR A 146 16.80 -1.03 2.09
C TYR A 146 16.56 -0.94 3.59
N PRO A 147 15.32 -1.15 4.06
CA PRO A 147 14.99 -1.05 5.48
C PRO A 147 15.59 -2.22 6.27
N GLU A 148 15.92 -1.97 7.55
CA GLU A 148 16.34 -3.02 8.46
C GLU A 148 15.21 -3.96 8.86
N GLN A 149 13.98 -3.41 8.98
CA GLN A 149 12.79 -4.17 9.32
C GLN A 149 12.08 -4.72 8.07
N ARG A 150 11.23 -5.72 8.30
CA ARG A 150 10.32 -6.25 7.30
C ARG A 150 8.88 -5.90 7.65
N PHE A 151 8.01 -5.89 6.64
CA PHE A 151 6.63 -5.47 6.76
C PHE A 151 5.66 -6.65 6.67
N ASP A 152 4.55 -6.53 7.38
CA ASP A 152 3.47 -7.53 7.34
C ASP A 152 2.59 -7.34 6.12
N VAL A 153 2.44 -6.08 5.71
CA VAL A 153 1.58 -5.65 4.61
C VAL A 153 2.31 -4.59 3.80
N ILE A 154 2.18 -4.71 2.48
CA ILE A 154 2.44 -3.60 1.56
C ILE A 154 1.14 -3.28 0.85
N ILE A 155 0.77 -2.00 0.88
CA ILE A 155 -0.37 -1.45 0.14
C ILE A 155 0.15 -0.29 -0.71
N GLY A 156 -0.35 -0.12 -1.93
CA GLY A 156 0.08 1.05 -2.71
C GLY A 156 -0.40 1.07 -4.14
N ASN A 157 -0.08 2.18 -4.78
CA ASN A 157 -0.36 2.48 -6.17
C ASN A 157 0.94 2.94 -6.85
N PRO A 158 1.79 2.00 -7.33
CA PRO A 158 3.05 2.35 -7.97
C PRO A 158 2.83 3.13 -9.28
N PRO A 159 3.80 3.93 -9.72
CA PRO A 159 3.74 4.54 -11.04
C PRO A 159 3.64 3.46 -12.13
N PHE A 160 2.83 3.73 -13.17
CA PHE A 160 2.55 2.73 -14.19
C PHE A 160 3.44 2.87 -15.42
N ASN A 161 3.97 1.73 -15.88
CA ASN A 161 4.68 1.58 -17.16
C ASN A 161 5.89 2.52 -17.33
N LEU A 162 6.46 3.04 -16.25
CA LEU A 162 7.78 3.67 -16.30
C LEU A 162 8.82 2.58 -16.53
N LYS A 163 9.87 2.92 -17.27
CA LYS A 163 10.99 2.01 -17.51
C LYS A 163 12.11 2.29 -16.51
N PHE A 164 12.50 1.28 -15.76
CA PHE A 164 13.69 1.27 -14.94
C PHE A 164 14.67 0.26 -15.52
N ASP A 165 15.64 0.71 -16.27
CA ASP A 165 16.55 -0.12 -17.06
C ASP A 165 15.77 -1.05 -18.02
N TYR A 166 15.80 -2.36 -17.75
CA TYR A 166 15.12 -3.40 -18.54
C TYR A 166 13.77 -3.86 -17.95
N LYS A 167 13.33 -3.27 -16.81
CA LYS A 167 12.08 -3.63 -16.12
C LYS A 167 11.07 -2.48 -16.16
N LEU A 168 9.80 -2.85 -16.13
CA LEU A 168 8.74 -1.88 -15.84
C LEU A 168 8.65 -1.58 -14.35
N SER A 169 8.19 -0.38 -14.01
CA SER A 169 8.04 0.08 -12.62
C SER A 169 7.25 -0.91 -11.75
N GLN A 170 6.19 -1.53 -12.29
CA GLN A 170 5.39 -2.51 -11.58
C GLN A 170 6.18 -3.79 -11.25
N GLU A 171 7.05 -4.24 -12.15
CA GLU A 171 7.91 -5.42 -11.87
C GLU A 171 8.93 -5.10 -10.80
N TYR A 172 9.53 -3.91 -10.89
CA TYR A 172 10.48 -3.45 -9.89
C TYR A 172 9.82 -3.33 -8.51
N TYR A 173 8.58 -2.82 -8.48
CA TYR A 173 7.79 -2.75 -7.27
C TYR A 173 7.51 -4.14 -6.67
N MET A 174 7.18 -5.13 -7.51
CA MET A 174 6.98 -6.52 -7.06
C MET A 174 8.27 -7.12 -6.49
N ASP A 175 9.42 -6.87 -7.14
CA ASP A 175 10.72 -7.36 -6.67
C ASP A 175 11.04 -6.75 -5.29
N LYS A 176 10.92 -5.44 -5.15
CA LYS A 176 11.15 -4.75 -3.88
C LYS A 176 10.18 -5.22 -2.80
N ALA A 177 8.90 -5.39 -3.14
CA ALA A 177 7.91 -5.91 -2.20
C ALA A 177 8.30 -7.30 -1.67
N TYR A 178 8.81 -8.18 -2.53
CA TYR A 178 9.30 -9.49 -2.08
C TYR A 178 10.46 -9.37 -1.09
N ASP A 179 11.39 -8.45 -1.34
CA ASP A 179 12.57 -8.27 -0.49
C ASP A 179 12.21 -7.77 0.90
N VAL A 180 11.22 -6.88 1.03
CA VAL A 180 10.92 -6.20 2.29
C VAL A 180 9.71 -6.78 3.05
N LEU A 181 8.88 -7.63 2.43
CA LEU A 181 7.79 -8.31 3.13
C LEU A 181 8.28 -9.40 4.05
N ASN A 182 7.59 -9.61 5.14
CA ASN A 182 7.70 -10.81 5.97
C ASN A 182 7.27 -12.06 5.19
N PRO A 183 7.78 -13.26 5.50
CA PRO A 183 7.19 -14.51 5.02
C PRO A 183 5.67 -14.52 5.28
N ALA A 184 4.87 -14.88 4.28
CA ALA A 184 3.41 -14.75 4.30
C ALA A 184 2.89 -13.32 4.53
N GLY A 185 3.67 -12.30 4.26
CA GLY A 185 3.21 -10.93 4.17
C GLY A 185 2.31 -10.72 2.95
N ILE A 186 1.40 -9.78 3.06
CA ILE A 186 0.41 -9.48 2.03
C ILE A 186 0.87 -8.26 1.23
N LEU A 187 0.81 -8.38 -0.08
CA LEU A 187 0.93 -7.27 -1.03
C LEU A 187 -0.44 -7.00 -1.65
N MET A 188 -0.96 -5.79 -1.48
CA MET A 188 -2.14 -5.30 -2.18
C MET A 188 -1.74 -4.10 -3.03
N VAL A 189 -1.94 -4.19 -4.34
CA VAL A 189 -1.42 -3.20 -5.28
C VAL A 189 -2.43 -2.86 -6.36
N ILE A 190 -2.50 -1.56 -6.71
CA ILE A 190 -3.23 -1.11 -7.90
C ILE A 190 -2.29 -1.24 -9.10
N VAL A 191 -2.78 -1.80 -10.17
CA VAL A 191 -2.03 -1.98 -11.43
C VAL A 191 -2.95 -1.81 -12.64
N PRO A 192 -2.42 -1.53 -13.83
CA PRO A 192 -3.20 -1.58 -15.07
C PRO A 192 -3.84 -2.96 -15.28
N CYS A 193 -5.02 -3.02 -15.90
CA CYS A 193 -5.68 -4.30 -16.18
C CYS A 193 -4.83 -5.27 -17.00
N SER A 194 -3.94 -4.76 -17.85
CA SER A 194 -3.01 -5.57 -18.66
C SER A 194 -1.89 -6.23 -17.84
N PHE A 195 -1.65 -5.80 -16.59
CA PHE A 195 -0.59 -6.34 -15.75
C PHE A 195 -0.80 -7.83 -15.48
N MET A 196 0.22 -8.64 -15.74
CA MET A 196 0.20 -10.12 -15.65
C MET A 196 -0.86 -10.81 -16.51
N GLN A 197 -1.47 -10.13 -17.48
CA GLN A 197 -2.44 -10.73 -18.38
C GLN A 197 -1.74 -11.48 -19.51
N SER A 198 -2.17 -12.71 -19.78
CA SER A 198 -1.67 -13.49 -20.90
C SER A 198 -1.89 -12.73 -22.22
N GLY A 199 -0.86 -12.66 -23.07
CA GLY A 199 -0.88 -11.88 -24.31
C GLY A 199 -0.31 -10.47 -24.20
N PHE A 200 -0.23 -9.86 -23.00
CA PHE A 200 0.42 -8.56 -22.76
C PHE A 200 1.76 -8.71 -22.04
N TRP A 201 1.95 -9.82 -21.31
CA TRP A 201 3.14 -10.08 -20.50
C TRP A 201 3.83 -11.38 -20.92
N GLU A 202 5.15 -11.34 -20.92
CA GLU A 202 5.96 -12.53 -21.20
C GLU A 202 5.74 -13.60 -20.11
N LYS A 203 5.57 -14.85 -20.55
CA LYS A 203 5.36 -15.99 -19.65
C LYS A 203 6.45 -16.14 -18.60
N THR A 204 7.70 -15.82 -18.95
CA THR A 204 8.86 -15.88 -18.04
C THR A 204 8.76 -14.86 -16.90
N ARG A 205 8.27 -13.64 -17.20
CA ARG A 205 8.05 -12.59 -16.19
C ARG A 205 6.92 -12.97 -15.24
N ILE A 206 5.80 -13.45 -15.78
CA ILE A 206 4.68 -13.95 -14.97
C ILE A 206 5.14 -15.12 -14.10
N ALA A 207 5.91 -16.06 -14.62
CA ALA A 207 6.46 -17.19 -13.87
C ALA A 207 7.41 -16.72 -12.75
N GLY A 208 8.21 -15.66 -12.98
CA GLY A 208 9.07 -15.06 -11.97
C GLY A 208 8.28 -14.48 -10.78
N ILE A 209 7.19 -13.77 -11.04
CA ILE A 209 6.29 -13.27 -10.00
C ILE A 209 5.64 -14.45 -9.27
N ASN A 210 5.07 -15.41 -10.01
CA ASN A 210 4.43 -16.59 -9.44
C ASN A 210 5.41 -17.48 -8.65
N GLY A 211 6.70 -17.45 -8.97
CA GLY A 211 7.73 -18.14 -8.19
C GLY A 211 7.87 -17.58 -6.75
N ARG A 212 7.66 -16.30 -6.57
CA ARG A 212 7.85 -15.55 -5.32
C ARG A 212 6.58 -15.31 -4.54
N PHE A 213 5.48 -15.17 -5.24
CA PHE A 213 4.17 -14.86 -4.67
C PHE A 213 3.13 -15.93 -4.99
N SER A 214 2.20 -16.13 -4.06
CA SER A 214 0.94 -16.81 -4.32
C SER A 214 -0.12 -15.76 -4.62
N PHE A 215 -0.79 -15.87 -5.75
CA PHE A 215 -1.89 -14.99 -6.12
C PHE A 215 -3.10 -15.30 -5.23
N VAL A 216 -3.69 -14.27 -4.61
CA VAL A 216 -4.88 -14.37 -3.74
C VAL A 216 -6.14 -14.04 -4.51
N GLY A 217 -6.10 -13.00 -5.34
CA GLY A 217 -7.23 -12.58 -6.14
C GLY A 217 -7.04 -11.20 -6.75
N GLN A 218 -8.00 -10.83 -7.61
CA GLN A 218 -8.05 -9.50 -8.19
C GLN A 218 -9.49 -9.03 -8.39
N THR A 219 -9.69 -7.72 -8.27
CA THR A 219 -10.96 -7.05 -8.57
C THR A 219 -10.73 -5.82 -9.44
N LYS A 220 -11.68 -5.52 -10.34
CA LYS A 220 -11.58 -4.32 -11.18
C LYS A 220 -11.95 -3.09 -10.38
N LEU A 221 -11.22 -2.01 -10.60
CA LEU A 221 -11.68 -0.67 -10.25
C LEU A 221 -12.61 -0.14 -11.36
N GLY A 222 -13.60 0.63 -10.95
CA GLY A 222 -14.49 1.30 -11.91
C GLY A 222 -13.71 2.25 -12.83
N PRO A 223 -14.17 2.50 -14.06
CA PRO A 223 -13.48 3.39 -15.01
C PRO A 223 -13.34 4.83 -14.50
N SER A 224 -14.21 5.24 -13.58
CA SER A 224 -14.20 6.55 -12.92
C SER A 224 -13.42 6.59 -11.60
N ALA A 225 -12.78 5.50 -11.19
CA ALA A 225 -12.11 5.41 -9.88
C ALA A 225 -11.06 6.53 -9.66
N PHE A 226 -10.43 7.00 -10.72
CA PHE A 226 -9.42 8.08 -10.69
C PHE A 226 -9.95 9.41 -11.27
N ALA A 227 -11.25 9.53 -11.53
CA ALA A 227 -11.83 10.77 -12.08
C ALA A 227 -11.60 11.98 -11.17
N ALA A 228 -11.59 11.79 -9.86
CA ALA A 228 -11.34 12.84 -8.89
C ALA A 228 -9.95 13.49 -9.03
N VAL A 229 -8.97 12.78 -9.58
CA VAL A 229 -7.62 13.29 -9.86
C VAL A 229 -7.38 13.60 -11.34
N GLY A 230 -8.46 13.65 -12.14
CA GLY A 230 -8.42 14.04 -13.54
C GLY A 230 -8.00 12.93 -14.50
N VAL A 231 -8.04 11.67 -14.08
CA VAL A 231 -7.76 10.51 -14.94
C VAL A 231 -9.07 9.81 -15.26
N HIS A 232 -9.41 9.79 -16.54
CA HIS A 232 -10.64 9.18 -17.05
C HIS A 232 -10.30 7.98 -17.92
N ASP A 233 -11.21 7.01 -17.94
CA ASP A 233 -11.15 5.80 -18.80
C ASP A 233 -9.86 4.96 -18.65
N PHE A 234 -9.25 5.01 -17.47
CA PHE A 234 -8.05 4.24 -17.17
C PHE A 234 -8.42 2.93 -16.47
N ASN A 235 -8.31 1.83 -17.21
CA ASN A 235 -8.67 0.50 -16.71
C ASN A 235 -7.61 -0.03 -15.74
N THR A 236 -7.92 0.02 -14.46
CA THR A 236 -7.08 -0.49 -13.37
C THR A 236 -7.78 -1.61 -12.60
N LYS A 237 -6.97 -2.37 -11.89
CA LYS A 237 -7.41 -3.43 -11.00
C LYS A 237 -6.59 -3.42 -9.70
N ILE A 238 -7.19 -3.91 -8.65
CA ILE A 238 -6.50 -4.27 -7.42
C ILE A 238 -6.09 -5.72 -7.53
N MET A 239 -4.82 -6.03 -7.26
CA MET A 239 -4.31 -7.40 -7.15
C MET A 239 -3.78 -7.62 -5.74
N VAL A 240 -4.00 -8.82 -5.23
CA VAL A 240 -3.52 -9.24 -3.92
C VAL A 240 -2.67 -10.49 -4.04
N PHE A 241 -1.54 -10.45 -3.36
CA PHE A 241 -0.56 -11.52 -3.34
C PHE A 241 -0.12 -11.82 -1.91
N LEU A 242 0.23 -13.07 -1.67
CA LEU A 242 0.90 -13.51 -0.45
C LEU A 242 2.35 -13.85 -0.77
N ARG A 243 3.30 -13.28 -0.05
CA ARG A 243 4.72 -13.65 -0.18
C ARG A 243 4.90 -15.12 0.16
N LYS A 244 5.44 -15.91 -0.78
CA LYS A 244 5.70 -17.33 -0.55
C LYS A 244 6.71 -17.52 0.57
N SER A 245 6.44 -18.49 1.40
CA SER A 245 7.43 -19.12 2.26
C SER A 245 7.37 -20.62 1.98
N GLY A 246 8.48 -21.33 2.11
CA GLY A 246 8.57 -22.75 1.75
C GLY A 246 7.54 -23.67 2.44
N HIS A 247 6.87 -23.18 3.44
CA HIS A 247 5.94 -23.92 4.30
C HIS A 247 4.44 -23.65 4.04
N ILE A 248 4.09 -22.63 3.21
CA ILE A 248 2.69 -22.34 2.89
C ILE A 248 2.35 -22.85 1.49
N LYS A 249 1.39 -23.75 1.43
CA LYS A 249 0.71 -24.11 0.18
C LYS A 249 -0.66 -23.44 0.16
N MET A 250 -0.77 -22.34 -0.58
CA MET A 250 -2.07 -21.79 -0.91
C MET A 250 -2.73 -22.55 -2.05
N GLN A 251 -4.06 -22.56 -2.06
CA GLN A 251 -4.83 -22.94 -3.23
C GLN A 251 -4.41 -22.06 -4.40
N ALA A 252 -4.21 -22.66 -5.56
CA ALA A 252 -3.96 -21.90 -6.79
C ALA A 252 -5.27 -21.29 -7.28
N TYR A 253 -5.30 -19.94 -7.38
CA TYR A 253 -6.42 -19.23 -7.98
C TYR A 253 -6.07 -18.84 -9.42
N ASN A 254 -7.10 -18.74 -10.25
CA ASN A 254 -6.94 -18.29 -11.63
C ASN A 254 -6.63 -16.79 -11.68
N ALA A 255 -5.44 -16.43 -12.18
CA ALA A 255 -5.00 -15.04 -12.26
C ALA A 255 -5.69 -14.24 -13.40
N GLU A 256 -6.55 -14.86 -14.19
CA GLU A 256 -7.37 -14.19 -15.22
C GLU A 256 -8.80 -13.88 -14.73
N GLU A 257 -9.20 -14.50 -13.61
CA GLU A 257 -10.53 -14.30 -13.01
C GLU A 257 -10.60 -13.02 -12.19
N PHE A 258 -11.64 -12.23 -12.43
CA PHE A 258 -12.01 -11.11 -11.57
C PHE A 258 -13.11 -11.55 -10.60
N ILE A 259 -12.93 -11.22 -9.35
CA ILE A 259 -13.87 -11.53 -8.26
C ILE A 259 -14.43 -10.25 -7.66
N THR A 260 -15.50 -10.36 -6.89
CA THR A 260 -16.07 -9.24 -6.13
C THR A 260 -15.15 -8.80 -5.00
N ALA A 261 -15.32 -7.57 -4.52
CA ALA A 261 -14.59 -7.06 -3.36
C ALA A 261 -14.82 -7.92 -2.11
N ASP A 262 -16.04 -8.40 -1.90
CA ASP A 262 -16.37 -9.27 -0.76
C ASP A 262 -15.66 -10.63 -0.82
N GLU A 263 -15.63 -11.26 -2.00
CA GLU A 263 -14.89 -12.51 -2.17
C GLU A 263 -13.38 -12.28 -2.03
N LEU A 264 -12.85 -11.15 -2.52
CA LEU A 264 -11.45 -10.79 -2.33
C LEU A 264 -11.12 -10.60 -0.84
N LYS A 265 -11.96 -9.88 -0.10
CA LYS A 265 -11.85 -9.70 1.36
C LYS A 265 -11.84 -11.04 2.10
N LYS A 266 -12.71 -11.97 1.73
CA LYS A 266 -12.75 -13.32 2.28
C LYS A 266 -11.44 -14.08 2.03
N ARG A 267 -10.92 -14.08 0.79
CA ARG A 267 -9.65 -14.73 0.44
C ARG A 267 -8.45 -14.11 1.16
N ILE A 268 -8.46 -12.79 1.39
CA ILE A 268 -7.45 -12.10 2.21
C ILE A 268 -7.51 -12.62 3.66
N GLY A 269 -8.71 -12.78 4.23
CA GLY A 269 -8.89 -13.35 5.56
C GLY A 269 -8.34 -14.78 5.68
N GLU A 270 -8.56 -15.60 4.67
CA GLU A 270 -7.99 -16.97 4.59
C GLU A 270 -6.45 -16.94 4.51
N ALA A 271 -5.88 -16.03 3.70
CA ALA A 271 -4.44 -15.85 3.60
C ALA A 271 -3.82 -15.40 4.95
N ARG A 272 -4.50 -14.52 5.68
CA ARG A 272 -4.08 -14.10 7.04
C ARG A 272 -4.11 -15.25 8.04
N ALA A 273 -5.13 -16.11 8.00
CA ALA A 273 -5.20 -17.29 8.84
C ALA A 273 -4.02 -18.25 8.57
N MET A 274 -3.60 -18.39 7.32
CA MET A 274 -2.42 -19.18 6.96
C MET A 274 -1.13 -18.59 7.53
N LYS A 275 -0.98 -17.26 7.57
CA LYS A 275 0.17 -16.57 8.19
C LYS A 275 0.30 -16.94 9.66
N HIS A 276 -0.80 -16.97 10.40
CA HIS A 276 -0.78 -17.38 11.81
C HIS A 276 -0.34 -18.83 11.98
N ARG A 277 -0.82 -19.74 11.13
CA ARG A 277 -0.39 -21.15 11.15
C ARG A 277 1.10 -21.27 10.83
N LEU A 278 1.60 -20.56 9.81
CA LEU A 278 3.02 -20.57 9.48
C LEU A 278 3.88 -20.10 10.64
N ARG A 279 3.51 -19.00 11.29
CA ARG A 279 4.23 -18.48 12.44
C ARG A 279 4.35 -19.55 13.52
N PHE A 280 3.28 -20.29 13.76
CA PHE A 280 3.23 -21.40 14.70
C PHE A 280 4.12 -22.58 14.26
N ASP A 281 4.06 -22.94 12.98
CA ASP A 281 4.84 -24.07 12.44
C ASP A 281 6.35 -23.74 12.39
N LEU A 282 6.73 -22.51 12.04
CA LEU A 282 8.12 -22.04 12.09
C LEU A 282 8.65 -22.05 13.54
N MET A 283 7.83 -21.62 14.51
CA MET A 283 8.19 -21.72 15.92
C MET A 283 8.40 -23.19 16.33
N ARG A 284 7.54 -24.10 15.86
CA ARG A 284 7.71 -25.54 16.11
C ARG A 284 8.97 -26.12 15.47
N GLU A 285 9.31 -25.74 14.24
CA GLU A 285 10.51 -26.25 13.55
C GLU A 285 11.79 -25.71 14.16
N THR A 286 11.83 -24.41 14.49
CA THR A 286 13.00 -23.81 15.18
C THR A 286 13.23 -24.48 16.55
N ASN A 287 12.17 -24.93 17.20
CA ASN A 287 12.22 -25.61 18.49
C ASN A 287 12.42 -27.13 18.40
N ARG A 288 12.37 -27.74 17.20
CA ARG A 288 12.71 -29.16 17.00
C ARG A 288 14.18 -29.47 17.26
N ILE A 289 15.03 -28.46 17.21
CA ILE A 289 16.47 -28.59 17.40
C ILE A 289 16.83 -28.80 18.90
N ASN A 290 15.94 -28.46 19.82
CA ASN A 290 16.19 -28.58 21.25
C ASN A 290 14.91 -28.95 22.04
N LYS A 291 14.74 -30.25 22.29
CA LYS A 291 13.51 -30.76 22.95
C LYS A 291 13.27 -30.14 24.32
N GLU A 292 14.35 -29.84 25.06
CA GLU A 292 14.29 -29.22 26.39
C GLU A 292 13.90 -27.72 26.30
N GLU A 293 14.33 -27.02 25.26
CA GLU A 293 13.91 -25.62 25.01
C GLU A 293 12.45 -25.55 24.55
N LEU A 294 11.97 -26.57 23.86
CA LEU A 294 10.56 -26.66 23.45
C LEU A 294 9.65 -26.84 24.66
N GLU A 295 9.98 -27.78 25.55
CA GLU A 295 9.22 -28.00 26.79
C GLU A 295 9.22 -26.76 27.69
N LEU A 296 10.33 -26.05 27.76
CA LEU A 296 10.44 -24.79 28.49
C LEU A 296 9.62 -23.66 27.80
N PHE A 297 9.60 -23.63 26.47
CA PHE A 297 8.83 -22.67 25.71
C PHE A 297 7.32 -22.94 25.82
N GLU A 298 6.89 -24.18 25.70
CA GLU A 298 5.50 -24.59 25.92
C GLU A 298 5.03 -24.25 27.33
N TYR A 299 5.87 -24.47 28.33
CA TYR A 299 5.59 -24.05 29.69
C TYR A 299 5.46 -22.53 29.84
N LYS A 300 6.38 -21.76 29.24
CA LYS A 300 6.32 -20.30 29.26
C LYS A 300 5.11 -19.77 28.50
N LEU A 301 4.76 -20.37 27.37
CA LEU A 301 3.58 -20.02 26.58
C LEU A 301 2.29 -20.34 27.34
N ALA A 302 2.20 -21.51 27.96
CA ALA A 302 1.05 -21.90 28.78
C ALA A 302 0.88 -20.96 29.99
N LYS A 303 2.00 -20.58 30.63
CA LYS A 303 2.02 -19.60 31.72
C LYS A 303 1.56 -18.24 31.24
N TYR A 304 2.08 -17.74 30.11
CA TYR A 304 1.66 -16.47 29.52
C TYR A 304 0.17 -16.45 29.13
N MET A 305 -0.32 -17.53 28.52
CA MET A 305 -1.74 -17.68 28.18
C MET A 305 -2.62 -17.76 29.44
N TYR A 306 -2.12 -18.36 30.50
CA TYR A 306 -2.81 -18.38 31.80
C TYR A 306 -2.85 -16.97 32.41
N GLU A 307 -1.75 -16.24 32.41
CA GLU A 307 -1.67 -14.87 32.89
C GLU A 307 -2.60 -13.95 32.11
N LEU A 308 -2.67 -14.06 30.76
CA LEU A 308 -3.62 -13.34 29.93
C LEU A 308 -5.07 -13.64 30.28
N LYS A 309 -5.40 -14.92 30.56
CA LYS A 309 -6.74 -15.31 31.00
C LYS A 309 -7.08 -14.78 32.40
N VAL A 310 -6.10 -14.73 33.29
CA VAL A 310 -6.24 -14.16 34.63
C VAL A 310 -6.44 -12.64 34.54
N HIS A 311 -5.62 -11.94 33.75
CA HIS A 311 -5.79 -10.50 33.49
C HIS A 311 -7.14 -10.18 32.84
N ALA A 312 -7.56 -10.95 31.86
CA ALA A 312 -8.87 -10.77 31.22
C ALA A 312 -10.04 -11.01 32.20
N LYS A 313 -9.89 -11.93 33.15
CA LYS A 313 -10.86 -12.13 34.23
C LYS A 313 -10.83 -10.98 35.25
N LEU A 314 -9.64 -10.53 35.67
CA LEU A 314 -9.46 -9.38 36.58
C LEU A 314 -10.08 -8.12 35.98
N ASN A 315 -9.79 -7.80 34.72
CA ASN A 315 -10.37 -6.63 34.05
C ASN A 315 -11.90 -6.71 33.95
N ARG A 316 -12.47 -7.91 33.78
CA ARG A 316 -13.94 -8.11 33.87
C ARG A 316 -14.50 -7.92 35.29
N TYR A 317 -13.71 -8.19 36.31
CA TYR A 317 -14.09 -7.96 37.69
C TYR A 317 -13.99 -6.48 38.08
N ILE A 318 -12.92 -5.80 37.68
CA ILE A 318 -12.71 -4.36 37.92
C ILE A 318 -13.77 -3.54 37.20
N GLY A 319 -14.04 -3.82 35.90
CA GLY A 319 -15.11 -3.14 35.16
C GLY A 319 -16.54 -3.39 35.67
N LYS A 320 -16.76 -4.45 36.49
CA LYS A 320 -18.04 -4.67 37.17
C LYS A 320 -18.15 -3.94 38.51
N THR A 321 -17.02 -3.63 39.15
CA THR A 321 -16.99 -2.84 40.40
C THR A 321 -17.09 -1.36 40.15
N GLU A 322 -16.56 -0.84 39.03
CA GLU A 322 -16.74 0.56 38.63
C GLU A 322 -18.16 0.89 38.10
N ALA A 323 -18.94 -0.14 37.72
CA ALA A 323 -20.34 0.03 37.31
C ALA A 323 -21.34 -0.05 38.50
N LEU A 324 -20.86 -0.20 39.73
CA LEU A 324 -21.64 -0.32 40.96
C LEU A 324 -21.35 0.81 41.97
N VAL A 325 -20.59 1.84 41.62
CA VAL A 325 -20.39 3.10 42.31
C VAL A 325 -20.89 4.23 41.40
#